data_805dc8f61e12c4118f4e2b12b873ae21
#
_entry.id   805dc8f61e12c4118f4e2b12b873ae21
#
_cell.length_a   1.000
_cell.length_b   1.000
_cell.length_c   1.000
_cell.angle_alpha   90.00
_cell.angle_beta   90.00
_cell.angle_gamma   90.00
#
_symmetry.space_group_name_H-M   'P 1'
#
loop_
_entity.id
_entity.type
_entity.pdbx_description
1 polymer ?
#
loop_
_entity_poly.entity_id
_entity_poly.type
_entity_poly.pdbx_seq_one_letter_code
_entity_poly.pdbx_strand_id
1 'polypeptide(L)'
;VVIWWPGVRSLLPPKHTMPSFLPSKRIASITIAVSVTVAWCHTAPAAFVQPLRSKQGMVVSAHPLGSEAGVSMLRKGGNAVDAAVATAFAISVVEPFSAGIGGGGFLLLRLEKTGEIKALDFRERAPLKATRDMYLDAAGKVRPNVSVDGHLSVAVPGTVAGLYEIHRQYGKLSWQEVVAPSVKLAQDGFIVSRRFVAAAERRKEPLLKNPAARQVFTRNGAMYQPGEKLIQTDLAKTLQAIAQNPQSFYTGNIARAIADDMAKNGGLITLEDLTTYKTTWRTPVCGNFRQSRICSMPPPSSGGVHLLEILNIIGGTPSPNPRLIEGSGDVKATLVDGEANDLKSKGWHHPDTLHLMIEAMRIAYADRAEYLGDPDFVKVPVSSLINPAYAAERRQEISMNRARLSSEVKPADKETLQRHARESNDTTHLTVVDENRNTVSLTFTVNYGFGSGVVVPGTGILLNDEMDDFAAAPGVPNAYGLVGGEANAIAPRKIPLSSMTPTIVTENGKLRMAVGAPGGSTIITTVLQVVLNVLEYGMDAGQAVSAPRIHHQWLPDQVSVEPFGLDVATIAELRRRGHKIEERSPWGNANAIVVTPDGFLEGAADPRGEGAPSGY
;
A
#
# COMPACT_ATOMS: atom_id res chain seq x y z
N VAL A 1 47.17 6.00 20.18
CA VAL A 1 48.47 6.15 19.50
C VAL A 1 48.31 7.32 18.53
N VAL A 2 48.92 8.44 18.94
CA VAL A 2 48.99 9.70 18.16
C VAL A 2 50.20 9.60 17.26
N ILE A 3 50.08 9.84 15.95
CA ILE A 3 51.21 10.05 15.06
C ILE A 3 51.09 11.45 14.48
N TRP A 4 52.04 12.28 14.86
CA TRP A 4 52.34 13.62 14.37
C TRP A 4 53.22 13.54 13.10
N TRP A 5 52.96 14.42 12.10
CA TRP A 5 53.93 14.70 11.06
C TRP A 5 54.00 16.21 10.76
N PRO A 6 55.20 16.79 10.68
CA PRO A 6 55.38 18.23 10.57
C PRO A 6 55.75 18.71 9.16
N GLY A 7 55.35 19.92 8.85
CA GLY A 7 56.10 20.89 8.08
C GLY A 7 55.93 20.94 6.56
N VAL A 8 55.21 21.94 6.07
CA VAL A 8 55.54 22.61 4.78
C VAL A 8 55.46 24.12 4.97
N ARG A 9 56.57 24.76 4.63
CA ARG A 9 56.83 26.22 4.72
C ARG A 9 56.07 26.97 3.61
N SER A 10 55.62 28.16 3.97
CA SER A 10 55.16 29.23 3.11
C SER A 10 56.29 29.81 2.22
N LEU A 11 56.00 30.06 0.94
CA LEU A 11 56.75 30.94 0.08
C LEU A 11 55.80 31.94 -0.57
N LEU A 12 55.98 33.22 -0.18
CA LEU A 12 55.41 34.39 -0.87
C LEU A 12 56.38 34.82 -1.98
N PRO A 13 55.90 35.24 -3.17
CA PRO A 13 56.74 35.92 -4.14
C PRO A 13 56.68 37.47 -4.02
N PRO A 14 57.68 38.20 -4.54
CA PRO A 14 57.96 39.59 -4.16
C PRO A 14 57.20 40.64 -5.02
N LYS A 15 57.10 41.81 -4.38
CA LYS A 15 56.54 43.05 -4.98
C LYS A 15 57.43 43.57 -6.14
N HIS A 16 56.83 43.92 -7.25
CA HIS A 16 57.44 44.81 -8.22
C HIS A 16 56.63 46.10 -8.36
N THR A 17 57.40 47.21 -8.38
CA THR A 17 57.03 48.60 -8.41
C THR A 17 56.53 49.07 -9.78
N MET A 18 55.60 50.03 -9.72
CA MET A 18 55.14 50.83 -10.91
C MET A 18 56.22 51.76 -11.48
N PRO A 19 56.00 52.17 -12.75
CA PRO A 19 56.24 53.59 -13.10
C PRO A 19 54.98 54.25 -13.71
N SER A 20 54.81 55.51 -13.32
CA SER A 20 53.84 56.49 -13.74
C SER A 20 54.07 57.02 -15.18
N PHE A 21 53.00 57.13 -15.96
CA PHE A 21 52.89 58.13 -17.02
C PHE A 21 51.44 58.49 -17.36
N LEU A 22 51.06 59.74 -17.20
CA LEU A 22 49.91 60.42 -17.79
C LEU A 22 50.48 61.38 -18.86
N PRO A 23 49.70 62.00 -19.80
CA PRO A 23 48.26 61.96 -20.10
C PRO A 23 47.96 61.97 -21.66
N SER A 24 46.70 61.70 -22.02
CA SER A 24 46.02 62.58 -23.03
C SER A 24 44.54 62.15 -23.23
N LYS A 25 43.69 63.15 -23.27
CA LYS A 25 42.24 63.11 -23.48
C LYS A 25 41.85 62.53 -24.84
N ARG A 26 41.00 61.54 -24.89
CA ARG A 26 39.99 61.34 -25.94
C ARG A 26 38.74 60.75 -25.29
N ILE A 27 37.61 61.46 -25.36
CA ILE A 27 36.29 61.07 -25.01
C ILE A 27 35.82 60.04 -26.05
N ALA A 28 35.65 58.80 -25.65
CA ALA A 28 34.96 57.79 -26.44
C ALA A 28 33.68 57.37 -25.64
N SER A 29 32.52 57.64 -26.23
CA SER A 29 31.24 57.25 -25.74
C SER A 29 31.17 55.71 -25.66
N ILE A 30 31.18 55.15 -24.45
CA ILE A 30 30.94 53.70 -24.22
C ILE A 30 29.46 53.52 -24.05
N THR A 31 28.80 53.00 -25.09
CA THR A 31 27.44 52.46 -25.01
C THR A 31 27.53 51.16 -24.21
N ILE A 32 27.08 51.20 -22.97
CA ILE A 32 26.95 49.99 -22.15
C ILE A 32 25.72 49.23 -22.65
N ALA A 33 25.94 48.18 -23.45
CA ALA A 33 24.93 47.17 -23.73
C ALA A 33 24.77 46.31 -22.47
N VAL A 34 23.72 46.56 -21.71
CA VAL A 34 23.31 45.67 -20.63
C VAL A 34 22.72 44.43 -21.28
N SER A 35 23.54 43.40 -21.48
CA SER A 35 23.08 42.06 -21.82
C SER A 35 22.40 41.47 -20.57
N VAL A 36 21.07 41.50 -20.52
CA VAL A 36 20.30 40.73 -19.55
C VAL A 36 20.43 39.25 -19.94
N THR A 37 21.43 38.58 -19.40
CA THR A 37 21.49 37.13 -19.37
C THR A 37 20.40 36.66 -18.42
N VAL A 38 19.25 36.31 -18.99
CA VAL A 38 18.25 35.49 -18.26
C VAL A 38 18.95 34.16 -18.02
N ALA A 39 19.54 34.01 -16.83
CA ALA A 39 19.98 32.73 -16.34
C ALA A 39 18.71 31.86 -16.17
N TRP A 40 18.47 30.99 -17.13
CA TRP A 40 17.58 29.89 -16.93
C TRP A 40 18.23 29.06 -15.81
N CYS A 41 17.78 29.27 -14.58
CA CYS A 41 17.98 28.28 -13.51
C CYS A 41 17.29 27.01 -13.97
N HIS A 42 18.00 26.16 -14.66
CA HIS A 42 17.63 24.76 -14.75
C HIS A 42 17.81 24.23 -13.32
N THR A 43 16.72 24.21 -12.55
CA THR A 43 16.67 23.40 -11.34
C THR A 43 16.99 21.98 -11.81
N ALA A 44 18.17 21.47 -11.46
CA ALA A 44 18.48 20.08 -11.69
C ALA A 44 17.35 19.26 -11.04
N PRO A 45 16.64 18.41 -11.79
CA PRO A 45 15.60 17.59 -11.18
C PRO A 45 16.27 16.75 -10.10
N ALA A 46 15.67 16.72 -8.90
CA ALA A 46 16.10 15.79 -7.88
C ALA A 46 16.13 14.37 -8.49
N ALA A 47 17.14 13.58 -8.12
CA ALA A 47 17.32 12.24 -8.67
C ALA A 47 16.23 11.29 -8.13
N PHE A 48 15.04 11.33 -8.73
CA PHE A 48 13.97 10.37 -8.50
C PHE A 48 14.10 9.17 -9.44
N VAL A 49 13.48 8.06 -9.07
CA VAL A 49 13.34 6.91 -9.96
C VAL A 49 12.56 7.35 -11.21
N GLN A 50 13.16 7.15 -12.38
CA GLN A 50 12.47 7.46 -13.63
C GLN A 50 11.41 6.38 -13.91
N PRO A 51 10.16 6.77 -14.22
CA PRO A 51 9.12 5.81 -14.56
C PRO A 51 9.41 5.16 -15.91
N LEU A 52 9.10 3.88 -16.04
CA LEU A 52 9.07 3.21 -17.35
C LEU A 52 7.88 3.72 -18.15
N ARG A 53 8.11 4.16 -19.38
CA ARG A 53 7.05 4.64 -20.29
C ARG A 53 6.72 3.59 -21.34
N SER A 54 5.43 3.35 -21.56
CA SER A 54 4.91 2.43 -22.57
C SER A 54 3.63 2.98 -23.20
N LYS A 55 3.33 2.55 -24.45
CA LYS A 55 2.09 2.93 -25.16
C LYS A 55 1.01 1.86 -25.08
N GLN A 56 1.38 0.61 -25.08
CA GLN A 56 0.43 -0.50 -25.24
C GLN A 56 0.00 -1.09 -23.89
N GLY A 57 0.92 -1.65 -23.13
CA GLY A 57 0.58 -2.29 -21.86
C GLY A 57 1.65 -2.09 -20.80
N MET A 58 1.24 -2.14 -19.54
CA MET A 58 2.11 -1.96 -18.39
C MET A 58 1.70 -2.87 -17.24
N VAL A 59 2.70 -3.50 -16.62
CA VAL A 59 2.56 -4.26 -15.38
C VAL A 59 3.56 -3.72 -14.37
N VAL A 60 3.11 -3.41 -13.18
CA VAL A 60 3.97 -3.00 -12.05
C VAL A 60 3.67 -3.91 -10.87
N SER A 61 4.68 -4.55 -10.33
CA SER A 61 4.55 -5.42 -9.16
C SER A 61 5.77 -5.34 -8.25
N ALA A 62 5.67 -5.92 -7.08
CA ALA A 62 6.70 -5.89 -6.05
C ALA A 62 7.98 -6.68 -6.40
N HIS A 63 7.96 -7.48 -7.48
CA HIS A 63 9.12 -8.25 -7.94
C HIS A 63 9.22 -8.26 -9.47
N PRO A 64 10.42 -8.07 -10.08
CA PRO A 64 10.60 -8.04 -11.54
C PRO A 64 10.03 -9.26 -12.25
N LEU A 65 10.29 -10.47 -11.74
CA LEU A 65 9.79 -11.73 -12.31
C LEU A 65 8.26 -11.80 -12.33
N GLY A 66 7.58 -11.15 -11.37
CA GLY A 66 6.12 -10.99 -11.39
C GLY A 66 5.66 -10.11 -12.53
N SER A 67 6.26 -8.94 -12.71
CA SER A 67 5.94 -8.02 -13.80
C SER A 67 6.24 -8.62 -15.19
N GLU A 68 7.34 -9.37 -15.32
CA GLU A 68 7.70 -10.11 -16.56
C GLU A 68 6.66 -11.18 -16.89
N ALA A 69 6.21 -11.96 -15.89
CA ALA A 69 5.16 -12.95 -16.07
C ALA A 69 3.88 -12.31 -16.62
N GLY A 70 3.45 -11.18 -16.04
CA GLY A 70 2.27 -10.45 -16.50
C GLY A 70 2.43 -9.88 -17.92
N VAL A 71 3.52 -9.17 -18.21
CA VAL A 71 3.77 -8.63 -19.56
C VAL A 71 3.85 -9.73 -20.61
N SER A 72 4.37 -10.91 -20.26
CA SER A 72 4.40 -12.04 -21.19
C SER A 72 3.00 -12.49 -21.63
N MET A 73 1.99 -12.35 -20.75
CA MET A 73 0.58 -12.62 -21.11
C MET A 73 0.02 -11.54 -22.03
N LEU A 74 0.31 -10.26 -21.75
CA LEU A 74 -0.11 -9.16 -22.64
C LEU A 74 0.47 -9.34 -24.04
N ARG A 75 1.76 -9.65 -24.17
CA ARG A 75 2.43 -9.91 -25.46
C ARG A 75 1.88 -11.12 -26.24
N LYS A 76 1.28 -12.09 -25.54
CA LYS A 76 0.56 -13.22 -26.16
C LYS A 76 -0.85 -12.86 -26.62
N GLY A 77 -1.26 -11.61 -26.47
CA GLY A 77 -2.60 -11.14 -26.80
C GLY A 77 -3.65 -11.34 -25.69
N GLY A 78 -3.20 -11.65 -24.47
CA GLY A 78 -4.02 -11.61 -23.26
C GLY A 78 -4.40 -10.18 -22.89
N ASN A 79 -5.29 -10.04 -21.90
CA ASN A 79 -5.76 -8.75 -21.39
C ASN A 79 -5.21 -8.46 -19.98
N ALA A 80 -5.67 -7.37 -19.37
CA ALA A 80 -5.23 -6.97 -18.03
C ALA A 80 -5.50 -8.03 -16.95
N VAL A 81 -6.57 -8.82 -17.09
CA VAL A 81 -6.91 -9.90 -16.16
C VAL A 81 -5.93 -11.07 -16.28
N ASP A 82 -5.61 -11.52 -17.50
CA ASP A 82 -4.63 -12.57 -17.73
C ASP A 82 -3.28 -12.20 -17.14
N ALA A 83 -2.85 -10.97 -17.39
CA ALA A 83 -1.59 -10.44 -16.86
C ALA A 83 -1.57 -10.34 -15.33
N ALA A 84 -2.66 -9.86 -14.72
CA ALA A 84 -2.78 -9.74 -13.27
C ALA A 84 -2.74 -11.11 -12.58
N VAL A 85 -3.43 -12.12 -13.14
CA VAL A 85 -3.45 -13.49 -12.61
C VAL A 85 -2.07 -14.13 -12.73
N ALA A 86 -1.40 -14.00 -13.88
CA ALA A 86 -0.05 -14.53 -14.06
C ALA A 86 0.97 -13.87 -13.11
N THR A 87 0.86 -12.54 -12.94
CA THR A 87 1.68 -11.78 -11.99
C THR A 87 1.45 -12.26 -10.55
N ALA A 88 0.19 -12.40 -10.11
CA ALA A 88 -0.15 -12.81 -8.75
C ALA A 88 0.38 -14.23 -8.43
N PHE A 89 0.23 -15.19 -9.34
CA PHE A 89 0.81 -16.52 -9.17
C PHE A 89 2.35 -16.49 -9.15
N ALA A 90 2.99 -15.68 -10.00
CA ALA A 90 4.44 -15.54 -10.01
C ALA A 90 4.94 -14.91 -8.69
N ILE A 91 4.29 -13.86 -8.18
CA ILE A 91 4.58 -13.25 -6.88
C ILE A 91 4.44 -14.27 -5.74
N SER A 92 3.41 -15.13 -5.78
CA SER A 92 3.24 -16.20 -4.79
C SER A 92 4.42 -17.18 -4.72
N VAL A 93 5.26 -17.24 -5.76
CA VAL A 93 6.48 -18.06 -5.80
C VAL A 93 7.70 -17.28 -5.34
N VAL A 94 7.87 -16.03 -5.82
CA VAL A 94 9.12 -15.27 -5.64
C VAL A 94 9.10 -14.35 -4.42
N GLU A 95 7.93 -14.04 -3.87
CA GLU A 95 7.72 -13.19 -2.69
C GLU A 95 6.84 -13.87 -1.62
N PRO A 96 7.15 -15.13 -1.23
CA PRO A 96 6.30 -15.88 -0.28
C PRO A 96 6.20 -15.20 1.10
N PHE A 97 7.11 -14.28 1.40
CA PHE A 97 7.07 -13.48 2.63
C PHE A 97 6.01 -12.37 2.59
N SER A 98 5.44 -12.04 1.44
CA SER A 98 4.45 -10.96 1.30
C SER A 98 3.06 -11.47 0.95
N ALA A 99 2.98 -12.48 0.08
CA ALA A 99 1.72 -13.02 -0.43
C ALA A 99 1.88 -14.44 -0.98
N GLY A 100 0.76 -15.16 -1.10
CA GLY A 100 0.81 -16.53 -1.57
C GLY A 100 -0.55 -17.12 -1.88
N ILE A 101 -0.54 -18.34 -2.46
CA ILE A 101 -1.77 -19.08 -2.73
C ILE A 101 -2.47 -19.56 -1.44
N GLY A 102 -1.78 -19.54 -0.30
CA GLY A 102 -2.34 -19.82 1.03
C GLY A 102 -2.88 -18.57 1.75
N GLY A 103 -3.04 -17.46 1.04
CA GLY A 103 -3.55 -16.19 1.52
C GLY A 103 -4.85 -15.74 0.86
N GLY A 104 -5.11 -14.44 0.81
CA GLY A 104 -6.27 -13.83 0.20
C GLY A 104 -6.08 -12.36 -0.13
N GLY A 105 -7.14 -11.67 -0.58
CA GLY A 105 -7.00 -10.28 -0.98
C GLY A 105 -8.21 -9.66 -1.65
N PHE A 106 -7.94 -8.53 -2.31
CA PHE A 106 -8.95 -7.71 -3.00
C PHE A 106 -8.45 -7.24 -4.36
N LEU A 107 -9.37 -7.16 -5.31
CA LEU A 107 -9.09 -6.74 -6.67
C LEU A 107 -10.14 -5.73 -7.15
N LEU A 108 -9.68 -4.66 -7.80
CA LEU A 108 -10.51 -3.80 -8.63
C LEU A 108 -10.22 -4.07 -10.10
N LEU A 109 -11.28 -4.23 -10.89
CA LEU A 109 -11.23 -4.32 -12.35
C LEU A 109 -12.00 -3.14 -12.96
N ARG A 110 -11.34 -2.34 -13.78
CA ARG A 110 -12.00 -1.35 -14.63
C ARG A 110 -12.04 -1.85 -16.06
N LEU A 111 -13.24 -1.88 -16.64
CA LEU A 111 -13.49 -2.18 -18.04
C LEU A 111 -13.57 -0.87 -18.84
N GLU A 112 -12.62 -0.61 -19.73
CA GLU A 112 -12.57 0.64 -20.50
C GLU A 112 -13.82 0.83 -21.36
N LYS A 113 -14.30 -0.22 -22.00
CA LYS A 113 -15.47 -0.16 -22.91
C LYS A 113 -16.72 0.42 -22.25
N THR A 114 -16.95 0.14 -20.97
CA THR A 114 -18.14 0.55 -20.21
C THR A 114 -17.84 1.63 -19.18
N GLY A 115 -16.57 1.83 -18.81
CA GLY A 115 -16.16 2.65 -17.67
C GLY A 115 -16.51 2.03 -16.32
N GLU A 116 -17.07 0.82 -16.28
CA GLU A 116 -17.48 0.13 -15.07
C GLU A 116 -16.26 -0.30 -14.26
N ILE A 117 -16.33 -0.08 -12.94
CA ILE A 117 -15.34 -0.57 -11.98
C ILE A 117 -16.02 -1.59 -11.07
N LYS A 118 -15.45 -2.78 -11.00
CA LYS A 118 -15.90 -3.90 -10.17
C LYS A 118 -14.91 -4.18 -9.06
N ALA A 119 -15.40 -4.63 -7.90
CA ALA A 119 -14.57 -5.06 -6.76
C ALA A 119 -14.80 -6.54 -6.49
N LEU A 120 -13.72 -7.32 -6.42
CA LEU A 120 -13.75 -8.72 -6.06
C LEU A 120 -13.07 -8.91 -4.70
N ASP A 121 -13.82 -9.48 -3.76
CA ASP A 121 -13.38 -9.85 -2.43
C ASP A 121 -13.10 -11.36 -2.41
N PHE A 122 -11.83 -11.71 -2.21
CA PHE A 122 -11.35 -13.06 -1.98
C PHE A 122 -10.45 -13.11 -0.73
N ARG A 123 -10.79 -12.25 0.26
CA ARG A 123 -10.15 -12.20 1.55
C ARG A 123 -10.35 -13.52 2.29
N GLU A 124 -9.44 -13.83 3.16
CA GLU A 124 -9.51 -14.98 4.05
C GLU A 124 -10.73 -14.88 4.98
N ARG A 125 -11.21 -16.02 5.44
CA ARG A 125 -12.34 -16.10 6.36
C ARG A 125 -11.99 -16.90 7.61
N ALA A 126 -12.54 -16.50 8.75
CA ALA A 126 -12.42 -17.28 9.97
C ALA A 126 -13.01 -18.69 9.76
N PRO A 127 -12.32 -19.75 10.19
CA PRO A 127 -12.83 -21.11 10.12
C PRO A 127 -14.16 -21.28 10.90
N LEU A 128 -14.97 -22.25 10.52
CA LEU A 128 -16.24 -22.57 11.19
C LEU A 128 -16.11 -22.84 12.69
N LYS A 129 -14.94 -23.36 13.10
CA LYS A 129 -14.64 -23.65 14.51
C LYS A 129 -14.07 -22.47 15.28
N ALA A 130 -13.86 -21.31 14.63
CA ALA A 130 -13.36 -20.13 15.31
C ALA A 130 -14.38 -19.61 16.32
N THR A 131 -13.89 -19.17 17.47
CA THR A 131 -14.72 -18.59 18.55
C THR A 131 -14.20 -17.22 18.93
N ARG A 132 -15.09 -16.38 19.47
CA ARG A 132 -14.77 -14.99 19.81
C ARG A 132 -13.52 -14.85 20.68
N ASP A 133 -13.39 -15.72 21.68
CA ASP A 133 -12.37 -15.60 22.73
C ASP A 133 -11.24 -16.64 22.58
N MET A 134 -11.09 -17.25 21.38
CA MET A 134 -10.13 -18.33 21.13
C MET A 134 -8.66 -17.97 21.41
N TYR A 135 -8.34 -16.70 21.45
CA TYR A 135 -6.98 -16.19 21.72
C TYR A 135 -6.80 -15.72 23.17
N LEU A 136 -7.81 -15.82 24.02
CA LEU A 136 -7.71 -15.44 25.42
C LEU A 136 -7.26 -16.63 26.30
N ASP A 137 -6.57 -16.32 27.38
CA ASP A 137 -6.28 -17.27 28.46
C ASP A 137 -7.46 -17.35 29.45
N ALA A 138 -7.35 -18.20 30.45
CA ALA A 138 -8.40 -18.38 31.48
C ALA A 138 -8.65 -17.10 32.31
N ALA A 139 -7.72 -16.13 32.29
CA ALA A 139 -7.86 -14.83 32.95
C ALA A 139 -8.41 -13.74 31.99
N GLY A 140 -8.77 -14.10 30.77
CA GLY A 140 -9.29 -13.18 29.75
C GLY A 140 -8.20 -12.30 29.09
N LYS A 141 -6.92 -12.65 29.24
CA LYS A 141 -5.81 -11.93 28.61
C LYS A 141 -5.45 -12.58 27.28
N VAL A 142 -5.10 -11.74 26.28
CA VAL A 142 -4.62 -12.22 24.98
C VAL A 142 -3.33 -13.01 25.14
N ARG A 143 -3.32 -14.25 24.62
CA ARG A 143 -2.14 -15.10 24.59
C ARG A 143 -1.16 -14.59 23.54
N PRO A 144 0.11 -14.27 23.89
CA PRO A 144 1.05 -13.68 22.95
C PRO A 144 1.37 -14.62 21.78
N ASN A 145 1.41 -14.06 20.57
CA ASN A 145 1.78 -14.69 19.29
C ASN A 145 0.88 -15.85 18.81
N VAL A 146 -0.17 -16.23 19.52
CA VAL A 146 -1.03 -17.37 19.12
C VAL A 146 -1.89 -17.03 17.90
N SER A 147 -2.20 -15.75 17.69
CA SER A 147 -2.88 -15.25 16.49
C SER A 147 -1.94 -15.04 15.30
N VAL A 148 -0.60 -15.09 15.50
CA VAL A 148 0.42 -14.81 14.49
C VAL A 148 1.15 -16.07 14.03
N ASP A 149 1.51 -16.98 14.97
CA ASP A 149 2.38 -18.11 14.70
C ASP A 149 1.63 -19.45 14.79
N GLY A 150 1.84 -20.32 13.78
CA GLY A 150 1.36 -21.70 13.79
C GLY A 150 -0.06 -21.86 13.26
N HIS A 151 -0.61 -23.08 13.35
CA HIS A 151 -1.85 -23.50 12.68
C HIS A 151 -3.12 -22.80 13.19
N LEU A 152 -3.11 -22.30 14.45
CA LEU A 152 -4.29 -21.63 15.03
C LEU A 152 -4.47 -20.20 14.49
N SER A 153 -3.44 -19.59 13.91
CA SER A 153 -3.50 -18.26 13.32
C SER A 153 -4.06 -18.23 11.88
N VAL A 154 -4.29 -19.40 11.28
CA VAL A 154 -4.63 -19.51 9.86
C VAL A 154 -6.11 -19.32 9.62
N ALA A 155 -6.45 -18.37 8.73
CA ALA A 155 -7.78 -18.21 8.15
C ALA A 155 -7.91 -18.96 6.82
N VAL A 156 -9.13 -19.28 6.39
CA VAL A 156 -9.42 -20.04 5.17
C VAL A 156 -8.95 -19.27 3.93
N PRO A 157 -8.01 -19.81 3.13
CA PRO A 157 -7.42 -19.09 2.01
C PRO A 157 -8.38 -18.81 0.85
N GLY A 158 -8.23 -17.62 0.24
CA GLY A 158 -9.08 -17.18 -0.88
C GLY A 158 -8.36 -16.92 -2.20
N THR A 159 -7.01 -16.81 -2.23
CA THR A 159 -6.26 -16.37 -3.42
C THR A 159 -6.60 -17.17 -4.67
N VAL A 160 -6.57 -18.50 -4.61
CA VAL A 160 -6.81 -19.34 -5.81
C VAL A 160 -8.24 -19.17 -6.32
N ALA A 161 -9.24 -19.08 -5.43
CA ALA A 161 -10.63 -18.85 -5.82
C ALA A 161 -10.82 -17.48 -6.48
N GLY A 162 -10.22 -16.43 -5.89
CA GLY A 162 -10.31 -15.07 -6.44
C GLY A 162 -9.68 -14.94 -7.81
N LEU A 163 -8.46 -15.46 -7.98
CA LEU A 163 -7.76 -15.43 -9.26
C LEU A 163 -8.50 -16.26 -10.33
N TYR A 164 -9.05 -17.41 -9.96
CA TYR A 164 -9.86 -18.19 -10.89
C TYR A 164 -11.18 -17.51 -11.25
N GLU A 165 -11.88 -16.92 -10.27
CA GLU A 165 -13.16 -16.25 -10.50
C GLU A 165 -13.03 -15.06 -11.47
N ILE A 166 -12.01 -14.18 -11.26
CA ILE A 166 -11.80 -13.04 -12.16
C ILE A 166 -11.37 -13.49 -13.55
N HIS A 167 -10.49 -14.51 -13.64
CA HIS A 167 -10.02 -15.04 -14.91
C HIS A 167 -11.16 -15.72 -15.69
N ARG A 168 -11.96 -16.55 -15.04
CA ARG A 168 -13.10 -17.25 -15.67
C ARG A 168 -14.11 -16.29 -16.30
N GLN A 169 -14.32 -15.09 -15.69
CA GLN A 169 -15.29 -14.12 -16.19
C GLN A 169 -14.70 -13.15 -17.22
N TYR A 170 -13.43 -12.77 -17.09
CA TYR A 170 -12.83 -11.68 -17.84
C TYR A 170 -11.49 -12.02 -18.51
N GLY A 171 -10.90 -13.17 -18.26
CA GLY A 171 -9.69 -13.63 -18.91
C GLY A 171 -9.91 -13.97 -20.38
N LYS A 172 -8.87 -13.89 -21.18
CA LYS A 172 -8.86 -14.15 -22.62
C LYS A 172 -8.02 -15.36 -22.99
N LEU A 173 -6.88 -15.56 -22.29
CA LEU A 173 -6.01 -16.74 -22.46
C LEU A 173 -6.57 -17.92 -21.68
N SER A 174 -6.06 -19.13 -21.95
CA SER A 174 -6.42 -20.30 -21.16
C SER A 174 -5.87 -20.19 -19.72
N TRP A 175 -6.56 -20.80 -18.77
CA TRP A 175 -6.13 -20.85 -17.37
C TRP A 175 -4.73 -21.46 -17.20
N GLN A 176 -4.44 -22.52 -17.97
CA GLN A 176 -3.13 -23.16 -17.96
C GLN A 176 -2.02 -22.21 -18.40
N GLU A 177 -2.26 -21.38 -19.43
CA GLU A 177 -1.28 -20.43 -19.94
C GLU A 177 -0.93 -19.36 -18.92
N VAL A 178 -1.93 -18.84 -18.15
CA VAL A 178 -1.68 -17.79 -17.16
C VAL A 178 -1.02 -18.31 -15.89
N VAL A 179 -1.19 -19.59 -15.54
CA VAL A 179 -0.52 -20.22 -14.39
C VAL A 179 0.89 -20.72 -14.76
N ALA A 180 1.15 -21.07 -16.01
CA ALA A 180 2.42 -21.69 -16.45
C ALA A 180 3.70 -20.93 -16.04
N PRO A 181 3.78 -19.58 -16.06
CA PRO A 181 4.99 -18.87 -15.62
C PRO A 181 5.35 -19.18 -14.16
N SER A 182 4.37 -19.25 -13.27
CA SER A 182 4.60 -19.55 -11.85
C SER A 182 5.06 -21.00 -11.61
N VAL A 183 4.50 -21.95 -12.36
CA VAL A 183 4.97 -23.36 -12.35
C VAL A 183 6.45 -23.41 -12.72
N LYS A 184 6.83 -22.73 -13.81
CA LYS A 184 8.22 -22.67 -14.27
C LYS A 184 9.14 -22.01 -13.22
N LEU A 185 8.73 -20.88 -12.63
CA LEU A 185 9.51 -20.20 -11.59
C LEU A 185 9.72 -21.08 -10.34
N ALA A 186 8.71 -21.81 -9.90
CA ALA A 186 8.82 -22.73 -8.76
C ALA A 186 9.70 -23.94 -9.09
N GLN A 187 9.65 -24.45 -10.31
CA GLN A 187 10.39 -25.62 -10.78
C GLN A 187 11.85 -25.31 -11.06
N ASP A 188 12.13 -24.21 -11.79
CA ASP A 188 13.50 -23.83 -12.18
C ASP A 188 14.21 -23.07 -11.04
N GLY A 189 13.44 -22.53 -10.10
CA GLY A 189 13.90 -21.71 -9.01
C GLY A 189 14.24 -20.26 -9.41
N PHE A 190 14.38 -19.41 -8.41
CA PHE A 190 14.77 -18.01 -8.54
C PHE A 190 15.92 -17.67 -7.58
N ILE A 191 16.58 -16.55 -7.83
CA ILE A 191 17.66 -16.06 -6.97
C ILE A 191 17.05 -15.26 -5.81
N VAL A 192 17.35 -15.67 -4.57
CA VAL A 192 16.86 -14.96 -3.38
C VAL A 192 17.60 -13.63 -3.20
N SER A 193 16.83 -12.61 -2.91
CA SER A 193 17.32 -11.25 -2.71
C SER A 193 17.74 -10.99 -1.26
N ARG A 194 18.35 -9.83 -1.03
CA ARG A 194 18.62 -9.36 0.36
C ARG A 194 17.34 -9.14 1.14
N ARG A 195 16.28 -8.66 0.48
CA ARG A 195 14.97 -8.42 1.12
C ARG A 195 14.33 -9.74 1.56
N PHE A 196 14.34 -10.75 0.68
CA PHE A 196 13.89 -12.11 1.00
C PHE A 196 14.60 -12.62 2.26
N VAL A 197 15.94 -12.57 2.27
CA VAL A 197 16.74 -13.06 3.40
C VAL A 197 16.44 -12.28 4.69
N ALA A 198 16.35 -10.95 4.60
CA ALA A 198 16.00 -10.12 5.76
C ALA A 198 14.60 -10.44 6.31
N ALA A 199 13.62 -10.71 5.43
CA ALA A 199 12.29 -11.14 5.83
C ALA A 199 12.32 -12.53 6.49
N ALA A 200 13.06 -13.48 5.91
CA ALA A 200 13.20 -14.83 6.45
C ALA A 200 13.92 -14.85 7.82
N GLU A 201 14.97 -14.04 8.00
CA GLU A 201 15.67 -13.92 9.29
C GLU A 201 14.76 -13.32 10.39
N ARG A 202 13.88 -12.34 10.06
CA ARG A 202 12.90 -11.81 11.03
C ARG A 202 11.87 -12.86 11.47
N ARG A 203 11.58 -13.85 10.61
CA ARG A 203 10.62 -14.93 10.86
C ARG A 203 11.28 -16.29 11.06
N LYS A 204 12.57 -16.31 11.38
CA LYS A 204 13.38 -17.52 11.49
C LYS A 204 12.82 -18.53 12.47
N GLU A 205 12.37 -18.10 13.63
CA GLU A 205 11.89 -19.00 14.68
C GLU A 205 10.65 -19.80 14.23
N PRO A 206 9.52 -19.19 13.79
CA PRO A 206 8.37 -19.94 13.29
C PRO A 206 8.70 -20.80 12.06
N LEU A 207 9.52 -20.32 11.13
CA LEU A 207 9.95 -21.10 9.96
C LEU A 207 10.75 -22.35 10.32
N LEU A 208 11.66 -22.26 11.27
CA LEU A 208 12.45 -23.41 11.73
C LEU A 208 11.63 -24.39 12.59
N LYS A 209 10.60 -23.90 13.27
CA LYS A 209 9.72 -24.72 14.10
C LYS A 209 8.82 -25.65 13.26
N ASN A 210 8.37 -25.21 12.08
CA ASN A 210 7.60 -26.04 11.17
C ASN A 210 8.54 -26.87 10.28
N PRO A 211 8.48 -28.21 10.30
CA PRO A 211 9.42 -29.07 9.54
C PRO A 211 9.37 -28.84 8.02
N ALA A 212 8.17 -28.65 7.45
CA ALA A 212 8.02 -28.43 6.02
C ALA A 212 8.51 -27.02 5.60
N ALA A 213 8.23 -25.98 6.41
CA ALA A 213 8.78 -24.64 6.17
C ALA A 213 10.31 -24.63 6.24
N ARG A 214 10.88 -25.31 7.26
CA ARG A 214 12.33 -25.46 7.38
C ARG A 214 12.92 -26.15 6.13
N GLN A 215 12.26 -27.19 5.61
CA GLN A 215 12.73 -27.88 4.39
C GLN A 215 12.74 -26.94 3.17
N VAL A 216 11.73 -26.08 3.02
CA VAL A 216 11.60 -25.16 1.87
C VAL A 216 12.54 -23.97 2.01
N PHE A 217 12.57 -23.32 3.18
CA PHE A 217 13.23 -22.01 3.38
C PHE A 217 14.63 -22.08 3.99
N THR A 218 15.19 -23.30 4.14
CA THR A 218 16.58 -23.49 4.52
C THR A 218 17.33 -24.39 3.52
N ARG A 219 18.65 -24.19 3.47
CA ARG A 219 19.57 -25.04 2.73
C ARG A 219 20.59 -25.62 3.71
N ASN A 220 20.67 -26.95 3.77
CA ASN A 220 21.54 -27.66 4.73
C ASN A 220 21.32 -27.21 6.19
N GLY A 221 20.08 -26.87 6.56
CA GLY A 221 19.72 -26.43 7.91
C GLY A 221 20.01 -24.97 8.24
N ALA A 222 20.57 -24.19 7.31
CA ALA A 222 20.77 -22.75 7.42
C ALA A 222 19.82 -21.96 6.52
N MET A 223 19.46 -20.73 6.90
CA MET A 223 18.67 -19.84 6.04
C MET A 223 19.43 -19.53 4.75
N TYR A 224 18.71 -19.38 3.64
CA TYR A 224 19.31 -18.97 2.36
C TYR A 224 20.08 -17.67 2.50
N GLN A 225 21.15 -17.54 1.70
CA GLN A 225 21.92 -16.31 1.58
C GLN A 225 21.55 -15.55 0.27
N PRO A 226 21.72 -14.21 0.25
CA PRO A 226 21.48 -13.46 -0.98
C PRO A 226 22.31 -13.99 -2.14
N GLY A 227 21.69 -14.20 -3.32
CA GLY A 227 22.34 -14.77 -4.49
C GLY A 227 22.22 -16.29 -4.61
N GLU A 228 21.76 -16.99 -3.60
CA GLU A 228 21.47 -18.42 -3.71
C GLU A 228 20.16 -18.67 -4.46
N LYS A 229 20.05 -19.84 -5.08
CA LYS A 229 18.85 -20.25 -5.83
C LYS A 229 17.92 -21.07 -4.93
N LEU A 230 16.67 -20.60 -4.79
CA LEU A 230 15.57 -21.31 -4.13
C LEU A 230 14.72 -22.04 -5.18
N ILE A 231 14.56 -23.34 -5.02
CA ILE A 231 13.69 -24.21 -5.82
C ILE A 231 12.57 -24.71 -4.93
N GLN A 232 11.31 -24.62 -5.40
CA GLN A 232 10.12 -24.99 -4.64
C GLN A 232 9.38 -26.15 -5.35
N THR A 233 9.98 -27.34 -5.34
CA THR A 233 9.51 -28.51 -6.09
C THR A 233 8.08 -28.90 -5.75
N ASP A 234 7.69 -28.89 -4.47
CA ASP A 234 6.34 -29.27 -4.07
C ASP A 234 5.33 -28.19 -4.46
N LEU A 235 5.70 -26.90 -4.33
CA LEU A 235 4.86 -25.80 -4.81
C LEU A 235 4.68 -25.87 -6.34
N ALA A 236 5.71 -26.25 -7.10
CA ALA A 236 5.59 -26.44 -8.55
C ALA A 236 4.55 -27.51 -8.91
N LYS A 237 4.55 -28.66 -8.22
CA LYS A 237 3.52 -29.71 -8.39
C LYS A 237 2.12 -29.21 -8.02
N THR A 238 2.00 -28.47 -6.95
CA THR A 238 0.74 -27.86 -6.49
C THR A 238 0.21 -26.86 -7.53
N LEU A 239 1.04 -25.95 -8.02
CA LEU A 239 0.67 -25.01 -9.08
C LEU A 239 0.30 -25.71 -10.38
N GLN A 240 0.98 -26.81 -10.73
CA GLN A 240 0.62 -27.62 -11.89
C GLN A 240 -0.74 -28.29 -11.73
N ALA A 241 -1.07 -28.80 -10.54
CA ALA A 241 -2.39 -29.35 -10.23
C ALA A 241 -3.48 -28.26 -10.31
N ILE A 242 -3.22 -27.04 -9.79
CA ILE A 242 -4.11 -25.89 -9.89
C ILE A 242 -4.28 -25.46 -11.36
N ALA A 243 -3.22 -25.46 -12.16
CA ALA A 243 -3.30 -25.17 -13.60
C ALA A 243 -4.19 -26.16 -14.35
N GLN A 244 -4.17 -27.42 -13.98
CA GLN A 244 -5.03 -28.45 -14.55
C GLN A 244 -6.47 -28.34 -14.05
N ASN A 245 -6.66 -28.10 -12.76
CA ASN A 245 -7.96 -27.97 -12.10
C ASN A 245 -7.88 -27.03 -10.90
N PRO A 246 -8.34 -25.77 -10.98
CA PRO A 246 -8.31 -24.81 -9.88
C PRO A 246 -9.12 -25.27 -8.66
N GLN A 247 -10.16 -26.08 -8.85
CA GLN A 247 -10.96 -26.65 -7.76
C GLN A 247 -10.19 -27.67 -6.91
N SER A 248 -9.04 -28.18 -7.40
CA SER A 248 -8.19 -29.10 -6.64
C SER A 248 -7.71 -28.51 -5.30
N PHE A 249 -7.61 -27.17 -5.22
CA PHE A 249 -7.26 -26.46 -4.00
C PHE A 249 -8.34 -26.55 -2.92
N TYR A 250 -9.62 -26.59 -3.31
CA TYR A 250 -10.77 -26.53 -2.38
C TYR A 250 -11.49 -27.85 -2.16
N THR A 251 -11.42 -28.78 -3.13
CA THR A 251 -12.18 -30.04 -3.08
C THR A 251 -11.33 -31.29 -3.32
N GLY A 252 -10.06 -31.16 -3.72
CA GLY A 252 -9.18 -32.24 -4.12
C GLY A 252 -8.17 -32.67 -3.06
N ASN A 253 -7.04 -33.20 -3.55
CA ASN A 253 -5.96 -33.67 -2.67
C ASN A 253 -5.28 -32.54 -1.90
N ILE A 254 -5.22 -31.32 -2.47
CA ILE A 254 -4.65 -30.15 -1.82
C ILE A 254 -5.52 -29.79 -0.60
N ALA A 255 -6.85 -29.74 -0.76
CA ALA A 255 -7.77 -29.49 0.34
C ALA A 255 -7.61 -30.50 1.48
N ARG A 256 -7.48 -31.79 1.13
CA ARG A 256 -7.24 -32.86 2.12
C ARG A 256 -5.93 -32.66 2.86
N ALA A 257 -4.84 -32.36 2.16
CA ALA A 257 -3.54 -32.12 2.77
C ALA A 257 -3.57 -30.95 3.76
N ILE A 258 -4.27 -29.84 3.42
CA ILE A 258 -4.46 -28.71 4.32
C ILE A 258 -5.26 -29.13 5.56
N ALA A 259 -6.43 -29.78 5.39
CA ALA A 259 -7.30 -30.16 6.48
C ALA A 259 -6.66 -31.19 7.43
N ASP A 260 -5.91 -32.15 6.89
CA ASP A 260 -5.20 -33.17 7.67
C ASP A 260 -4.07 -32.57 8.49
N ASP A 261 -3.30 -31.64 7.90
CA ASP A 261 -2.23 -30.92 8.60
C ASP A 261 -2.80 -30.03 9.73
N MET A 262 -3.90 -29.33 9.46
CA MET A 262 -4.63 -28.56 10.47
C MET A 262 -5.12 -29.43 11.62
N ALA A 263 -5.78 -30.55 11.33
CA ALA A 263 -6.30 -31.47 12.32
C ALA A 263 -5.20 -32.06 13.21
N LYS A 264 -4.04 -32.39 12.62
CA LYS A 264 -2.89 -32.97 13.32
C LYS A 264 -2.20 -31.98 14.25
N ASN A 265 -2.19 -30.69 13.91
CA ASN A 265 -1.39 -29.68 14.60
C ASN A 265 -2.22 -28.62 15.34
N GLY A 266 -3.52 -28.88 15.57
CA GLY A 266 -4.40 -28.01 16.37
C GLY A 266 -4.90 -26.75 15.64
N GLY A 267 -4.87 -26.75 14.31
CA GLY A 267 -5.52 -25.72 13.49
C GLY A 267 -7.03 -25.96 13.38
N LEU A 268 -7.75 -24.98 12.85
CA LEU A 268 -9.22 -25.00 12.84
C LEU A 268 -9.82 -25.31 11.46
N ILE A 269 -9.07 -25.12 10.37
CA ILE A 269 -9.58 -25.30 9.01
C ILE A 269 -9.93 -26.78 8.76
N THR A 270 -11.13 -27.02 8.25
CA THR A 270 -11.65 -28.31 7.87
C THR A 270 -11.90 -28.40 6.36
N LEU A 271 -12.19 -29.61 5.85
CA LEU A 271 -12.63 -29.75 4.45
C LEU A 271 -13.92 -28.97 4.17
N GLU A 272 -14.82 -28.84 5.14
CA GLU A 272 -16.03 -28.04 4.99
C GLU A 272 -15.71 -26.56 4.78
N ASP A 273 -14.76 -26.01 5.54
CA ASP A 273 -14.31 -24.63 5.37
C ASP A 273 -13.80 -24.37 3.94
N LEU A 274 -12.97 -25.27 3.43
CA LEU A 274 -12.42 -25.16 2.09
C LEU A 274 -13.48 -25.33 1.00
N THR A 275 -14.30 -26.37 1.07
CA THR A 275 -15.31 -26.68 0.04
C THR A 275 -16.43 -25.64 -0.03
N THR A 276 -16.72 -24.95 1.06
CA THR A 276 -17.75 -23.90 1.13
C THR A 276 -17.24 -22.49 0.91
N TYR A 277 -15.91 -22.33 0.76
CA TYR A 277 -15.32 -21.01 0.47
C TYR A 277 -15.85 -20.44 -0.85
N LYS A 278 -16.22 -19.14 -0.82
CA LYS A 278 -16.71 -18.40 -2.00
C LYS A 278 -16.18 -17.00 -1.99
N THR A 279 -15.79 -16.52 -3.16
CA THR A 279 -15.51 -15.10 -3.40
C THR A 279 -16.78 -14.26 -3.39
N THR A 280 -16.66 -12.96 -3.16
CA THR A 280 -17.80 -12.04 -3.14
C THR A 280 -17.55 -10.86 -4.07
N TRP A 281 -18.46 -10.61 -5.03
CA TRP A 281 -18.47 -9.38 -5.78
C TRP A 281 -19.10 -8.27 -4.94
N ARG A 282 -18.38 -7.16 -4.79
CA ARG A 282 -18.81 -5.98 -4.02
C ARG A 282 -18.91 -4.76 -4.92
N THR A 283 -19.72 -3.78 -4.52
CA THR A 283 -19.75 -2.47 -5.18
C THR A 283 -18.57 -1.63 -4.67
N PRO A 284 -17.67 -1.13 -5.54
CA PRO A 284 -16.58 -0.26 -5.10
C PRO A 284 -17.09 0.98 -4.36
N VAL A 285 -16.35 1.44 -3.37
CA VAL A 285 -16.59 2.76 -2.79
C VAL A 285 -15.92 3.82 -3.66
N CYS A 286 -16.69 4.83 -4.08
CA CYS A 286 -16.21 5.88 -4.96
C CYS A 286 -16.58 7.27 -4.43
N GLY A 287 -15.68 8.24 -4.66
CA GLY A 287 -15.89 9.66 -4.36
C GLY A 287 -15.14 10.53 -5.35
N ASN A 288 -15.31 11.84 -5.24
CA ASN A 288 -14.63 12.79 -6.10
C ASN A 288 -13.62 13.60 -5.27
N PHE A 289 -12.45 13.82 -5.84
CA PHE A 289 -11.46 14.76 -5.34
C PHE A 289 -11.00 15.64 -6.49
N ARG A 290 -11.24 16.93 -6.41
CA ARG A 290 -11.07 17.88 -7.52
C ARG A 290 -11.88 17.42 -8.75
N GLN A 291 -11.20 17.20 -9.89
CA GLN A 291 -11.81 16.73 -11.14
C GLN A 291 -11.76 15.20 -11.31
N SER A 292 -11.12 14.52 -10.34
CA SER A 292 -10.89 13.09 -10.40
C SER A 292 -11.94 12.31 -9.63
N ARG A 293 -12.43 11.22 -10.22
CA ARG A 293 -13.23 10.21 -9.52
C ARG A 293 -12.31 9.11 -9.02
N ILE A 294 -12.31 8.88 -7.72
CA ILE A 294 -11.46 7.89 -7.04
C ILE A 294 -12.35 6.74 -6.59
N CYS A 295 -12.04 5.52 -7.01
CA CYS A 295 -12.72 4.30 -6.61
C CYS A 295 -11.72 3.35 -5.93
N SER A 296 -12.13 2.78 -4.79
CA SER A 296 -11.28 1.86 -4.02
C SER A 296 -12.12 0.75 -3.38
N MET A 297 -11.47 -0.14 -2.62
CA MET A 297 -12.12 -1.31 -2.04
C MET A 297 -13.09 -0.91 -0.92
N PRO A 298 -14.34 -1.43 -0.93
CA PRO A 298 -15.30 -1.24 0.14
C PRO A 298 -14.99 -2.18 1.32
N PRO A 299 -15.71 -2.07 2.47
CA PRO A 299 -15.65 -3.08 3.51
C PRO A 299 -15.90 -4.51 2.97
N PRO A 300 -15.17 -5.51 3.48
CA PRO A 300 -14.40 -5.54 4.73
C PRO A 300 -13.01 -4.89 4.66
N SER A 301 -12.68 -4.12 3.63
CA SER A 301 -11.53 -3.22 3.72
C SER A 301 -11.95 -1.82 4.19
N SER A 302 -11.21 -1.26 5.12
CA SER A 302 -11.34 0.13 5.54
C SER A 302 -10.69 1.10 4.54
N GLY A 303 -9.84 0.58 3.64
CA GLY A 303 -8.95 1.37 2.80
C GLY A 303 -9.65 2.41 1.94
N GLY A 304 -10.67 2.01 1.19
CA GLY A 304 -11.39 2.94 0.32
C GLY A 304 -12.23 3.96 1.08
N VAL A 305 -12.84 3.56 2.19
CA VAL A 305 -13.65 4.47 3.04
C VAL A 305 -12.76 5.58 3.58
N HIS A 306 -11.63 5.23 4.23
CA HIS A 306 -10.78 6.24 4.85
C HIS A 306 -9.96 7.04 3.85
N LEU A 307 -9.57 6.47 2.72
CA LEU A 307 -8.99 7.24 1.62
C LEU A 307 -9.91 8.41 1.22
N LEU A 308 -11.20 8.12 1.00
CA LEU A 308 -12.19 9.12 0.61
C LEU A 308 -12.55 10.07 1.76
N GLU A 309 -12.68 9.57 2.97
CA GLU A 309 -12.92 10.39 4.17
C GLU A 309 -11.81 11.42 4.37
N ILE A 310 -10.54 10.98 4.36
CA ILE A 310 -9.39 11.89 4.50
C ILE A 310 -9.36 12.89 3.34
N LEU A 311 -9.54 12.45 2.10
CA LEU A 311 -9.58 13.32 0.92
C LEU A 311 -10.70 14.37 1.02
N ASN A 312 -11.88 14.01 1.51
CA ASN A 312 -12.97 14.94 1.75
C ASN A 312 -12.65 15.97 2.85
N ILE A 313 -12.01 15.53 3.95
CA ILE A 313 -11.60 16.43 5.03
C ILE A 313 -10.54 17.44 4.56
N ILE A 314 -9.50 16.98 3.85
CA ILE A 314 -8.40 17.86 3.41
C ILE A 314 -8.77 18.69 2.19
N GLY A 315 -9.58 18.16 1.27
CA GLY A 315 -9.96 18.83 0.03
C GLY A 315 -10.93 20.00 0.24
N GLY A 316 -11.67 19.99 1.34
CA GLY A 316 -12.79 20.89 1.56
C GLY A 316 -13.87 20.69 0.50
N THR A 317 -15.13 20.71 0.89
CA THR A 317 -16.23 20.77 -0.07
C THR A 317 -16.48 22.22 -0.47
N PRO A 318 -16.80 22.52 -1.74
CA PRO A 318 -17.47 23.77 -2.06
C PRO A 318 -18.73 23.85 -1.19
N SER A 319 -18.91 24.93 -0.42
CA SER A 319 -20.13 25.14 0.37
C SER A 319 -21.33 25.01 -0.56
N PRO A 320 -22.34 24.18 -0.25
CA PRO A 320 -23.57 24.14 -1.06
C PRO A 320 -24.37 25.45 -0.97
N ASN A 321 -24.00 26.39 -0.10
CA ASN A 321 -24.54 27.73 0.02
C ASN A 321 -23.38 28.75 0.09
N PRO A 322 -22.93 29.31 -1.07
CA PRO A 322 -22.07 30.49 -1.00
C PRO A 322 -22.83 31.60 -0.26
N ARG A 323 -22.34 32.04 0.91
CA ARG A 323 -22.87 33.22 1.55
C ARG A 323 -22.64 34.39 0.61
N LEU A 324 -23.75 34.91 0.04
CA LEU A 324 -23.75 36.18 -0.65
C LEU A 324 -23.47 37.24 0.39
N ILE A 325 -22.32 37.87 0.36
CA ILE A 325 -22.07 39.10 1.11
C ILE A 325 -22.69 40.21 0.27
N GLU A 326 -23.86 40.68 0.66
CA GLU A 326 -24.48 41.89 0.13
C GLU A 326 -23.62 43.09 0.49
N GLY A 327 -22.76 43.52 -0.41
CA GLY A 327 -22.04 44.79 -0.39
C GLY A 327 -22.51 45.66 -1.52
N SER A 328 -22.86 46.89 -1.22
CA SER A 328 -23.39 47.89 -2.14
C SER A 328 -22.63 48.02 -3.45
N GLY A 329 -23.30 47.71 -4.59
CA GLY A 329 -22.89 48.11 -5.94
C GLY A 329 -21.90 47.14 -6.59
N ASP A 330 -22.38 46.40 -7.60
CA ASP A 330 -21.72 45.41 -8.45
C ASP A 330 -21.43 44.08 -7.77
N VAL A 331 -22.37 43.13 -7.94
CA VAL A 331 -22.29 41.76 -7.41
C VAL A 331 -21.27 40.98 -8.23
N LYS A 332 -20.02 40.96 -7.81
CA LYS A 332 -19.10 39.89 -8.10
C LYS A 332 -19.19 38.88 -6.95
N ALA A 333 -19.75 37.70 -7.20
CA ALA A 333 -19.70 36.58 -6.26
C ALA A 333 -18.23 36.23 -5.98
N THR A 334 -17.70 36.78 -4.88
CA THR A 334 -16.38 36.40 -4.39
C THR A 334 -16.57 35.11 -3.61
N LEU A 335 -16.12 33.99 -4.19
CA LEU A 335 -16.03 32.70 -3.49
C LEU A 335 -14.99 32.85 -2.37
N VAL A 336 -15.44 33.05 -1.13
CA VAL A 336 -14.56 33.27 0.04
C VAL A 336 -13.87 31.99 0.52
N ASP A 337 -14.19 30.83 -0.07
CA ASP A 337 -13.68 29.52 0.37
C ASP A 337 -12.65 28.87 -0.56
N GLY A 338 -12.21 29.53 -1.65
CA GLY A 338 -11.28 28.94 -2.62
C GLY A 338 -9.82 28.85 -2.17
N GLU A 339 -9.36 29.77 -1.33
CA GLU A 339 -7.93 29.87 -0.98
C GLU A 339 -7.52 29.02 0.23
N ALA A 340 -8.43 28.74 1.17
CA ALA A 340 -8.09 28.03 2.40
C ALA A 340 -7.77 26.53 2.18
N ASN A 341 -8.21 25.93 1.07
CA ASN A 341 -8.12 24.52 0.76
C ASN A 341 -7.23 24.19 -0.45
N ASP A 342 -6.54 25.16 -1.02
CA ASP A 342 -5.59 24.92 -2.09
C ASP A 342 -4.26 24.41 -1.52
N LEU A 343 -4.14 23.09 -1.45
CA LEU A 343 -2.92 22.40 -1.00
C LEU A 343 -1.74 22.72 -1.93
N LYS A 344 -2.02 22.93 -3.21
CA LYS A 344 -1.01 23.21 -4.23
C LYS A 344 -0.34 24.57 -4.02
N SER A 345 -1.12 25.62 -3.70
CA SER A 345 -0.58 26.98 -3.46
C SER A 345 0.33 27.04 -2.25
N LYS A 346 0.05 26.23 -1.21
CA LYS A 346 0.90 26.11 -0.02
C LYS A 346 2.23 25.41 -0.32
N GLY A 347 2.26 24.53 -1.29
CA GLY A 347 3.41 23.75 -1.68
C GLY A 347 3.45 22.35 -1.04
N TRP A 348 4.20 21.49 -1.68
CA TRP A 348 4.40 20.12 -1.23
C TRP A 348 5.17 20.10 0.10
N HIS A 349 4.69 19.30 1.06
CA HIS A 349 5.23 19.18 2.43
C HIS A 349 5.19 20.48 3.27
N HIS A 350 4.39 21.48 2.87
CA HIS A 350 4.19 22.65 3.70
C HIS A 350 3.62 22.26 5.09
N PRO A 351 4.09 22.84 6.21
CA PRO A 351 3.64 22.47 7.56
C PRO A 351 2.12 22.50 7.76
N ASP A 352 1.42 23.45 7.15
CA ASP A 352 -0.05 23.51 7.22
C ASP A 352 -0.72 22.33 6.52
N THR A 353 -0.21 21.95 5.34
CA THR A 353 -0.73 20.79 4.59
C THR A 353 -0.50 19.51 5.37
N LEU A 354 0.71 19.33 5.90
CA LEU A 354 1.04 18.15 6.71
C LEU A 354 0.21 18.10 7.99
N HIS A 355 0.08 19.22 8.69
CA HIS A 355 -0.75 19.31 9.91
C HIS A 355 -2.20 18.93 9.63
N LEU A 356 -2.79 19.48 8.57
CA LEU A 356 -4.17 19.15 8.17
C LEU A 356 -4.31 17.68 7.82
N MET A 357 -3.35 17.12 7.09
CA MET A 357 -3.35 15.71 6.71
C MET A 357 -3.23 14.78 7.93
N ILE A 358 -2.36 15.12 8.90
CA ILE A 358 -2.20 14.37 10.15
C ILE A 358 -3.50 14.38 10.97
N GLU A 359 -4.14 15.54 11.11
CA GLU A 359 -5.41 15.65 11.83
C GLU A 359 -6.54 14.88 11.13
N ALA A 360 -6.61 14.91 9.79
CA ALA A 360 -7.58 14.13 9.02
C ALA A 360 -7.34 12.61 9.16
N MET A 361 -6.08 12.18 9.13
CA MET A 361 -5.71 10.78 9.40
C MET A 361 -6.15 10.36 10.81
N ARG A 362 -5.92 11.21 11.84
CA ARG A 362 -6.32 10.95 13.22
C ARG A 362 -7.82 10.71 13.33
N ILE A 363 -8.64 11.54 12.67
CA ILE A 363 -10.11 11.41 12.63
C ILE A 363 -10.49 10.07 12.00
N ALA A 364 -10.03 9.80 10.77
CA ALA A 364 -10.41 8.63 10.01
C ALA A 364 -10.03 7.32 10.72
N TYR A 365 -8.87 7.26 11.36
CA TYR A 365 -8.47 6.07 12.11
C TYR A 365 -9.23 5.90 13.45
N ALA A 366 -9.72 6.98 14.06
CA ALA A 366 -10.65 6.87 15.18
C ALA A 366 -11.99 6.25 14.72
N ASP A 367 -12.53 6.72 13.60
CA ASP A 367 -13.75 6.17 13.01
C ASP A 367 -13.57 4.71 12.54
N ARG A 368 -12.37 4.36 12.05
CA ARG A 368 -12.01 2.97 11.71
C ARG A 368 -12.16 2.02 12.89
N ALA A 369 -11.62 2.42 14.03
CA ALA A 369 -11.60 1.58 15.23
C ALA A 369 -13.01 1.24 15.73
N GLU A 370 -13.97 2.13 15.56
CA GLU A 370 -15.34 1.98 16.04
C GLU A 370 -16.26 1.27 15.04
N TYR A 371 -16.22 1.68 13.75
CA TYR A 371 -17.28 1.35 12.80
C TYR A 371 -16.94 0.28 11.78
N LEU A 372 -15.65 0.00 11.53
CA LEU A 372 -15.27 -0.85 10.42
C LEU A 372 -15.16 -2.32 10.82
N GLY A 373 -15.69 -3.17 9.93
CA GLY A 373 -15.69 -4.61 10.06
C GLY A 373 -16.29 -5.25 8.82
N ASP A 374 -16.58 -6.54 8.89
CA ASP A 374 -17.23 -7.28 7.82
C ASP A 374 -18.70 -6.83 7.67
N PRO A 375 -19.09 -6.23 6.51
CA PRO A 375 -20.45 -5.71 6.31
C PRO A 375 -21.53 -6.79 6.27
N ASP A 376 -21.15 -8.06 6.12
CA ASP A 376 -22.07 -9.20 6.15
C ASP A 376 -22.43 -9.58 7.62
N PHE A 377 -21.71 -9.04 8.62
CA PHE A 377 -21.91 -9.28 10.04
C PHE A 377 -22.28 -8.03 10.83
N VAL A 378 -21.82 -6.84 10.40
CA VAL A 378 -22.04 -5.57 11.10
C VAL A 378 -22.47 -4.47 10.14
N LYS A 379 -23.29 -3.54 10.62
CA LYS A 379 -23.70 -2.39 9.83
C LYS A 379 -22.58 -1.35 9.81
N VAL A 380 -21.84 -1.28 8.69
CA VAL A 380 -20.82 -0.26 8.46
C VAL A 380 -21.45 0.98 7.83
N PRO A 381 -21.34 2.20 8.43
CA PRO A 381 -21.99 3.42 7.94
C PRO A 381 -21.20 4.09 6.80
N VAL A 382 -20.89 3.35 5.74
CA VAL A 382 -20.03 3.79 4.62
C VAL A 382 -20.48 5.13 4.05
N SER A 383 -21.77 5.29 3.73
CA SER A 383 -22.32 6.51 3.13
C SER A 383 -22.19 7.74 4.02
N SER A 384 -22.18 7.56 5.34
CA SER A 384 -21.99 8.64 6.30
C SER A 384 -20.51 9.05 6.39
N LEU A 385 -19.60 8.08 6.50
CA LEU A 385 -18.17 8.34 6.65
C LEU A 385 -17.56 9.04 5.42
N ILE A 386 -18.02 8.69 4.21
CA ILE A 386 -17.56 9.35 2.97
C ILE A 386 -18.42 10.57 2.58
N ASN A 387 -19.37 11.00 3.44
CA ASN A 387 -20.23 12.13 3.12
C ASN A 387 -19.45 13.44 3.21
N PRO A 388 -19.47 14.30 2.18
CA PRO A 388 -18.82 15.60 2.21
C PRO A 388 -19.30 16.51 3.37
N ALA A 389 -20.57 16.46 3.76
CA ALA A 389 -21.09 17.23 4.89
C ALA A 389 -20.48 16.78 6.22
N TYR A 390 -20.38 15.46 6.44
CA TYR A 390 -19.66 14.88 7.58
C TYR A 390 -18.20 15.33 7.61
N ALA A 391 -17.51 15.24 6.49
CA ALA A 391 -16.13 15.69 6.39
C ALA A 391 -15.98 17.19 6.71
N ALA A 392 -16.94 18.03 6.31
CA ALA A 392 -16.95 19.45 6.63
C ALA A 392 -17.13 19.72 8.13
N GLU A 393 -17.99 18.94 8.81
CA GLU A 393 -18.14 19.01 10.27
C GLU A 393 -16.84 18.62 10.98
N ARG A 394 -16.26 17.47 10.61
CA ARG A 394 -15.00 16.98 11.19
C ARG A 394 -13.84 17.94 10.95
N ARG A 395 -13.83 18.62 9.79
CA ARG A 395 -12.82 19.63 9.50
C ARG A 395 -12.90 20.84 10.42
N GLN A 396 -14.10 21.28 10.83
CA GLN A 396 -14.26 22.41 11.76
C GLN A 396 -13.66 22.14 13.14
N GLU A 397 -13.47 20.87 13.51
CA GLU A 397 -12.81 20.49 14.75
C GLU A 397 -11.29 20.70 14.71
N ILE A 398 -10.70 20.87 13.51
CA ILE A 398 -9.25 20.98 13.31
C ILE A 398 -8.82 22.42 13.52
N SER A 399 -7.99 22.65 14.56
CA SER A 399 -7.32 23.93 14.79
C SER A 399 -6.01 23.96 14.00
N MET A 400 -5.84 24.88 13.06
CA MET A 400 -4.60 24.96 12.27
C MET A 400 -3.35 25.35 13.08
N ASN A 401 -3.51 25.82 14.29
CA ASN A 401 -2.41 26.29 15.16
C ASN A 401 -2.00 25.28 16.24
N ARG A 402 -2.80 24.25 16.49
CA ARG A 402 -2.58 23.28 17.56
C ARG A 402 -3.02 21.87 17.12
N ALA A 403 -2.16 20.89 17.31
CA ALA A 403 -2.53 19.49 17.19
C ALA A 403 -3.45 19.07 18.34
N ARG A 404 -4.45 18.25 18.04
CA ARG A 404 -5.28 17.59 19.06
C ARG A 404 -4.55 16.35 19.60
N LEU A 405 -4.80 16.02 20.86
CA LEU A 405 -4.44 14.70 21.36
C LEU A 405 -5.40 13.65 20.79
N SER A 406 -4.92 12.43 20.57
CA SER A 406 -5.79 11.33 20.11
C SER A 406 -6.94 11.03 21.09
N SER A 407 -6.76 11.30 22.38
CA SER A 407 -7.81 11.23 23.40
C SER A 407 -8.90 12.29 23.26
N GLU A 408 -8.62 13.42 22.59
CA GLU A 408 -9.59 14.48 22.28
C GLU A 408 -10.40 14.17 21.02
N VAL A 409 -9.92 13.27 20.15
CA VAL A 409 -10.57 12.88 18.90
C VAL A 409 -11.37 11.60 19.13
N LYS A 410 -12.68 11.76 19.26
CA LYS A 410 -13.60 10.65 19.42
C LYS A 410 -14.12 10.20 18.04
N PRO A 411 -14.39 8.88 17.86
CA PRO A 411 -15.29 8.44 16.79
C PRO A 411 -16.62 9.19 16.92
N ALA A 412 -17.37 9.28 15.85
CA ALA A 412 -18.65 10.02 15.81
C ALA A 412 -19.75 9.41 16.71
N ASP A 413 -19.62 9.38 18.01
CA ASP A 413 -20.42 8.81 19.09
C ASP A 413 -20.09 7.35 19.52
N LYS A 414 -19.37 7.22 20.58
CA LYS A 414 -19.51 6.40 21.78
C LYS A 414 -18.20 6.24 22.55
N GLU A 415 -18.34 6.08 23.87
CA GLU A 415 -17.28 6.13 24.86
C GLU A 415 -16.18 5.07 24.70
N THR A 416 -14.97 5.56 24.78
CA THR A 416 -13.73 4.99 25.34
C THR A 416 -13.06 3.79 24.68
N LEU A 417 -11.84 4.03 24.12
CA LEU A 417 -10.80 2.99 23.94
C LEU A 417 -9.39 3.52 24.19
N GLN A 418 -8.59 2.78 24.93
CA GLN A 418 -7.16 3.03 25.19
C GLN A 418 -6.30 1.80 24.92
N ARG A 419 -5.18 1.97 24.23
CA ARG A 419 -3.75 1.64 24.44
C ARG A 419 -3.04 0.72 23.45
N HIS A 420 -1.93 1.26 22.96
CA HIS A 420 -0.60 0.84 22.45
C HIS A 420 -0.42 -0.36 21.51
N ALA A 421 0.34 -0.08 20.43
CA ALA A 421 0.63 -0.98 19.35
C ALA A 421 2.04 -0.89 18.74
N ARG A 422 2.52 -1.98 18.09
CA ARG A 422 3.68 -2.06 17.19
C ARG A 422 3.29 -2.74 15.87
N GLU A 423 3.90 -2.35 14.73
CA GLU A 423 3.48 -2.71 13.38
C GLU A 423 4.46 -3.62 12.63
N SER A 424 3.92 -4.41 11.67
CA SER A 424 4.62 -5.17 10.63
C SER A 424 4.27 -4.64 9.22
N ASN A 425 5.14 -4.93 8.20
CA ASN A 425 5.10 -4.28 6.87
C ASN A 425 4.90 -5.27 5.70
N ASP A 426 4.26 -6.41 5.85
CA ASP A 426 4.28 -7.47 4.86
C ASP A 426 2.90 -7.71 4.19
N THR A 427 2.77 -7.27 2.95
CA THR A 427 1.66 -7.41 1.99
C THR A 427 2.26 -7.16 0.60
N THR A 428 1.56 -7.44 -0.49
CA THR A 428 2.02 -7.08 -1.83
C THR A 428 0.91 -6.40 -2.65
N HIS A 429 1.32 -5.62 -3.64
CA HIS A 429 0.41 -4.98 -4.58
C HIS A 429 0.92 -5.11 -6.01
N LEU A 430 -0.01 -5.26 -6.96
CA LEU A 430 0.27 -5.18 -8.39
C LEU A 430 -0.77 -4.35 -9.12
N THR A 431 -0.32 -3.66 -10.15
CA THR A 431 -1.15 -2.85 -11.05
C THR A 431 -0.89 -3.26 -12.50
N VAL A 432 -1.95 -3.44 -13.28
CA VAL A 432 -1.90 -3.79 -14.69
C VAL A 432 -2.79 -2.88 -15.51
N VAL A 433 -2.30 -2.41 -16.64
CA VAL A 433 -3.09 -1.74 -17.68
C VAL A 433 -2.77 -2.38 -19.03
N ASP A 434 -3.78 -2.85 -19.77
CA ASP A 434 -3.61 -3.42 -21.10
C ASP A 434 -3.70 -2.34 -22.21
N GLU A 435 -3.49 -2.75 -23.46
CA GLU A 435 -3.55 -1.87 -24.64
C GLU A 435 -4.91 -1.18 -24.81
N ASN A 436 -5.99 -1.82 -24.37
CA ASN A 436 -7.35 -1.29 -24.40
C ASN A 436 -7.70 -0.45 -23.16
N ARG A 437 -6.72 -0.20 -22.24
CA ARG A 437 -6.90 0.53 -20.98
C ARG A 437 -7.82 -0.18 -19.97
N ASN A 438 -8.13 -1.48 -20.15
CA ASN A 438 -8.66 -2.25 -19.04
C ASN A 438 -7.59 -2.28 -17.93
N THR A 439 -8.03 -2.16 -16.69
CA THR A 439 -7.13 -1.93 -15.56
C THR A 439 -7.43 -2.87 -14.42
N VAL A 440 -6.41 -3.50 -13.87
CA VAL A 440 -6.48 -4.27 -12.63
C VAL A 440 -5.59 -3.61 -11.59
N SER A 441 -6.15 -3.39 -10.38
CA SER A 441 -5.44 -2.99 -9.17
C SER A 441 -5.71 -4.07 -8.12
N LEU A 442 -4.69 -4.82 -7.71
CA LEU A 442 -4.82 -6.00 -6.88
C LEU A 442 -3.86 -5.94 -5.70
N THR A 443 -4.40 -6.06 -4.48
CA THR A 443 -3.64 -6.17 -3.24
C THR A 443 -3.97 -7.50 -2.58
N PHE A 444 -2.97 -8.32 -2.28
CA PHE A 444 -3.17 -9.61 -1.64
C PHE A 444 -2.01 -9.94 -0.69
N THR A 445 -2.22 -10.88 0.22
CA THR A 445 -1.33 -11.06 1.37
C THR A 445 -1.35 -12.49 1.90
N VAL A 446 -0.43 -12.77 2.82
CA VAL A 446 -0.50 -13.82 3.83
C VAL A 446 -0.48 -13.22 5.26
N ASN A 447 -0.67 -11.90 5.38
CA ASN A 447 -0.63 -10.99 6.52
C ASN A 447 0.80 -10.69 6.98
N TYR A 448 1.37 -11.36 7.97
CA TYR A 448 2.76 -11.17 8.40
C TYR A 448 3.76 -11.80 7.43
N GLY A 449 5.02 -11.38 7.54
CA GLY A 449 6.09 -11.99 6.77
C GLY A 449 6.12 -13.49 6.93
N PHE A 450 6.00 -14.24 5.81
CA PHE A 450 5.82 -15.69 5.80
C PHE A 450 4.58 -16.20 6.55
N GLY A 451 3.54 -15.38 6.68
CA GLY A 451 2.28 -15.77 7.31
C GLY A 451 2.46 -16.43 8.67
N SER A 452 1.73 -17.50 8.91
CA SER A 452 1.80 -18.32 10.13
C SER A 452 3.13 -19.04 10.35
N GLY A 453 4.06 -19.00 9.38
CA GLY A 453 5.28 -19.81 9.36
C GLY A 453 5.02 -21.29 9.05
N VAL A 454 3.78 -21.66 8.69
CA VAL A 454 3.37 -23.04 8.40
C VAL A 454 3.38 -23.29 6.90
N VAL A 455 4.14 -24.27 6.47
CA VAL A 455 4.05 -24.87 5.12
C VAL A 455 3.35 -26.22 5.23
N VAL A 456 2.32 -26.45 4.43
CA VAL A 456 1.59 -27.71 4.38
C VAL A 456 2.49 -28.79 3.76
N PRO A 457 2.77 -29.89 4.47
CA PRO A 457 3.69 -30.93 4.00
C PRO A 457 3.32 -31.49 2.62
N GLY A 458 4.32 -31.62 1.73
CA GLY A 458 4.18 -32.18 0.38
C GLY A 458 3.47 -31.27 -0.62
N THR A 459 3.02 -30.07 -0.21
CA THR A 459 2.35 -29.11 -1.10
C THR A 459 3.17 -27.86 -1.38
N GLY A 460 4.09 -27.49 -0.50
CA GLY A 460 4.83 -26.24 -0.56
C GLY A 460 3.97 -24.99 -0.31
N ILE A 461 2.71 -25.12 0.08
CA ILE A 461 1.82 -24.01 0.36
C ILE A 461 2.17 -23.40 1.71
N LEU A 462 2.60 -22.16 1.72
CA LEU A 462 2.74 -21.34 2.91
C LEU A 462 1.37 -20.75 3.27
N LEU A 463 0.93 -20.93 4.53
CA LEU A 463 -0.37 -20.49 5.02
C LEU A 463 -0.28 -19.13 5.70
N ASN A 464 -1.34 -18.35 5.55
CA ASN A 464 -1.54 -17.04 6.15
C ASN A 464 -1.64 -17.09 7.68
N ASP A 465 -1.56 -15.93 8.33
CA ASP A 465 -1.91 -15.70 9.73
C ASP A 465 -2.97 -14.59 9.86
N GLU A 466 -3.94 -14.61 8.98
CA GLU A 466 -4.93 -13.55 8.79
C GLU A 466 -5.93 -13.44 9.95
N MET A 467 -6.00 -14.45 10.84
CA MET A 467 -6.82 -14.38 12.05
C MET A 467 -6.35 -13.28 13.01
N ASP A 468 -5.10 -12.80 12.90
CA ASP A 468 -4.56 -11.70 13.71
C ASP A 468 -5.19 -10.34 13.38
N ASP A 469 -5.75 -10.18 12.18
CA ASP A 469 -6.44 -8.96 11.78
C ASP A 469 -7.81 -8.76 12.44
N PHE A 470 -8.33 -9.78 13.13
CA PHE A 470 -9.46 -9.59 14.04
C PHE A 470 -9.06 -8.88 15.34
N ALA A 471 -10.03 -8.26 16.00
CA ALA A 471 -9.88 -7.83 17.38
C ALA A 471 -9.92 -9.06 18.30
N ALA A 472 -8.76 -9.50 18.81
CA ALA A 472 -8.67 -10.62 19.76
C ALA A 472 -9.43 -10.33 21.06
N ALA A 473 -9.49 -9.05 21.47
CA ALA A 473 -10.39 -8.50 22.47
C ALA A 473 -10.69 -7.05 22.12
N PRO A 474 -11.89 -6.52 22.39
CA PRO A 474 -12.19 -5.10 22.16
C PRO A 474 -11.21 -4.18 22.87
N GLY A 475 -10.69 -3.17 22.17
CA GLY A 475 -9.73 -2.23 22.73
C GLY A 475 -8.30 -2.74 22.89
N VAL A 476 -8.04 -4.01 22.57
CA VAL A 476 -6.68 -4.57 22.52
C VAL A 476 -6.16 -4.47 21.08
N PRO A 477 -4.98 -3.89 20.86
CA PRO A 477 -4.40 -3.79 19.53
C PRO A 477 -3.95 -5.16 19.02
N ASN A 478 -4.14 -5.38 17.70
CA ASN A 478 -3.53 -6.52 17.01
C ASN A 478 -2.01 -6.30 16.81
N ALA A 479 -1.36 -7.22 16.12
CA ALA A 479 0.07 -7.14 15.84
C ALA A 479 0.46 -5.93 14.97
N TYR A 480 -0.47 -5.33 14.21
CA TYR A 480 -0.29 -4.07 13.47
C TYR A 480 -0.52 -2.82 14.31
N GLY A 481 -0.89 -2.99 15.56
CA GLY A 481 -1.19 -1.87 16.40
C GLY A 481 -2.54 -1.24 16.17
N LEU A 482 -3.36 -1.81 15.34
CA LEU A 482 -4.71 -1.35 15.13
C LEU A 482 -5.61 -1.80 16.29
N VAL A 483 -6.24 -0.83 16.90
CA VAL A 483 -7.29 -1.08 17.88
C VAL A 483 -8.58 -1.38 17.11
N GLY A 484 -9.21 -2.50 17.43
CA GLY A 484 -10.52 -2.90 16.90
C GLY A 484 -11.57 -2.94 17.98
N GLY A 485 -12.80 -2.51 17.63
CA GLY A 485 -14.00 -2.65 18.44
C GLY A 485 -14.69 -4.01 18.21
N GLU A 486 -15.88 -4.18 18.82
CA GLU A 486 -16.75 -5.34 18.63
C GLU A 486 -17.12 -5.57 17.15
N ALA A 487 -17.12 -4.52 16.32
CA ALA A 487 -17.38 -4.64 14.90
C ALA A 487 -16.42 -5.62 14.22
N ASN A 488 -15.17 -5.73 14.69
CA ASN A 488 -14.15 -6.63 14.15
C ASN A 488 -13.86 -7.83 15.09
N ALA A 489 -14.73 -8.20 16.02
CA ALA A 489 -14.58 -9.41 16.83
C ALA A 489 -14.69 -10.68 15.99
N ILE A 490 -14.00 -11.75 16.39
CA ILE A 490 -13.97 -13.04 15.70
C ILE A 490 -15.37 -13.67 15.70
N ALA A 491 -15.80 -14.19 14.55
CA ALA A 491 -16.96 -15.05 14.41
C ALA A 491 -16.72 -16.07 13.28
N PRO A 492 -17.34 -17.26 13.30
CA PRO A 492 -17.25 -18.24 12.23
C PRO A 492 -17.62 -17.64 10.86
N ARG A 493 -16.82 -17.91 9.83
CA ARG A 493 -16.98 -17.41 8.45
C ARG A 493 -16.82 -15.90 8.25
N LYS A 494 -16.63 -15.13 9.32
CA LYS A 494 -16.42 -13.68 9.24
C LYS A 494 -15.09 -13.36 8.58
N ILE A 495 -15.05 -12.25 7.85
CA ILE A 495 -13.85 -11.74 7.20
C ILE A 495 -13.18 -10.73 8.15
N PRO A 496 -11.86 -10.85 8.44
CA PRO A 496 -11.16 -9.86 9.24
C PRO A 496 -11.04 -8.52 8.53
N LEU A 497 -11.14 -7.43 9.29
CA LEU A 497 -11.01 -6.07 8.77
C LEU A 497 -9.64 -5.86 8.13
N SER A 498 -9.62 -5.33 6.92
CA SER A 498 -8.40 -5.04 6.16
C SER A 498 -8.13 -3.54 6.04
N SER A 499 -6.87 -3.19 5.75
CA SER A 499 -6.45 -1.85 5.32
C SER A 499 -6.03 -1.81 3.84
N MET A 500 -6.16 -2.90 3.08
CA MET A 500 -5.78 -2.95 1.67
C MET A 500 -6.58 -1.94 0.84
N THR A 501 -5.88 -1.11 0.07
CA THR A 501 -6.44 0.03 -0.65
C THR A 501 -6.08 -0.01 -2.15
N PRO A 502 -6.40 -1.12 -2.88
CA PRO A 502 -6.29 -1.06 -4.32
C PRO A 502 -7.18 0.08 -4.83
N THR A 503 -6.64 0.96 -5.67
CA THR A 503 -7.32 2.20 -6.06
C THR A 503 -7.19 2.44 -7.56
N ILE A 504 -8.29 2.88 -8.19
CA ILE A 504 -8.36 3.31 -9.58
C ILE A 504 -8.93 4.71 -9.62
N VAL A 505 -8.23 5.62 -10.31
CA VAL A 505 -8.61 7.02 -10.49
C VAL A 505 -8.94 7.27 -11.95
N THR A 506 -10.04 7.97 -12.19
CA THR A 506 -10.48 8.37 -13.53
C THR A 506 -10.73 9.87 -13.59
N GLU A 507 -10.46 10.47 -14.74
CA GLU A 507 -10.78 11.86 -15.07
C GLU A 507 -11.58 11.89 -16.37
N ASN A 508 -12.73 12.55 -16.37
CA ASN A 508 -13.65 12.59 -17.52
C ASN A 508 -13.98 11.18 -18.06
N GLY A 509 -14.12 10.20 -17.17
CA GLY A 509 -14.42 8.80 -17.52
C GLY A 509 -13.22 7.99 -18.03
N LYS A 510 -12.05 8.60 -18.28
CA LYS A 510 -10.83 7.93 -18.72
C LYS A 510 -9.93 7.57 -17.53
N LEU A 511 -9.16 6.50 -17.68
CA LEU A 511 -8.16 6.14 -16.69
C LEU A 511 -7.13 7.27 -16.51
N ARG A 512 -6.88 7.68 -15.27
CA ARG A 512 -5.82 8.63 -14.89
C ARG A 512 -4.68 7.94 -14.18
N MET A 513 -5.00 7.06 -13.21
CA MET A 513 -3.99 6.24 -12.53
C MET A 513 -4.62 5.02 -11.87
N ALA A 514 -3.78 4.03 -11.59
CA ALA A 514 -4.09 2.93 -10.69
C ALA A 514 -2.90 2.71 -9.75
N VAL A 515 -3.20 2.44 -8.47
CA VAL A 515 -2.19 2.38 -7.41
C VAL A 515 -2.66 1.53 -6.23
N GLY A 516 -1.71 1.00 -5.50
CA GLY A 516 -1.88 0.42 -4.18
C GLY A 516 -0.52 0.15 -3.55
N ALA A 517 -0.53 -0.32 -2.33
CA ALA A 517 0.69 -0.55 -1.55
C ALA A 517 0.51 -1.67 -0.52
N PRO A 518 1.58 -2.30 -0.05
CA PRO A 518 1.63 -3.05 1.20
C PRO A 518 1.85 -2.13 2.41
N GLY A 519 1.70 -2.67 3.63
CA GLY A 519 2.13 -1.97 4.84
C GLY A 519 1.15 -1.96 6.00
N GLY A 520 0.21 -2.92 6.11
CA GLY A 520 -0.78 -2.95 7.19
C GLY A 520 -1.56 -1.63 7.26
N SER A 521 -1.62 -0.99 8.42
CA SER A 521 -2.30 0.31 8.59
C SER A 521 -1.74 1.41 7.69
N THR A 522 -0.44 1.40 7.37
CA THR A 522 0.20 2.42 6.53
C THR A 522 -0.20 2.36 5.06
N ILE A 523 -0.89 1.31 4.61
CA ILE A 523 -1.37 1.18 3.22
C ILE A 523 -2.22 2.39 2.83
N ILE A 524 -3.20 2.75 3.67
CA ILE A 524 -4.16 3.82 3.41
C ILE A 524 -3.44 5.16 3.22
N THR A 525 -2.51 5.48 4.12
CA THR A 525 -1.77 6.75 4.10
C THR A 525 -0.71 6.79 3.01
N THR A 526 -0.16 5.63 2.62
CA THR A 526 0.74 5.51 1.46
C THR A 526 -0.02 5.80 0.16
N VAL A 527 -1.15 5.13 -0.07
CA VAL A 527 -1.99 5.35 -1.26
C VAL A 527 -2.50 6.78 -1.31
N LEU A 528 -2.97 7.33 -0.18
CA LEU A 528 -3.38 8.73 -0.06
C LEU A 528 -2.31 9.69 -0.58
N GLN A 529 -1.07 9.55 -0.11
CA GLN A 529 0.02 10.46 -0.47
C GLN A 529 0.46 10.27 -1.92
N VAL A 530 0.50 9.05 -2.45
CA VAL A 530 0.78 8.82 -3.88
C VAL A 530 -0.31 9.44 -4.77
N VAL A 531 -1.59 9.30 -4.39
CA VAL A 531 -2.71 9.93 -5.12
C VAL A 531 -2.58 11.45 -5.09
N LEU A 532 -2.31 12.06 -3.93
CA LEU A 532 -2.12 13.52 -3.80
C LEU A 532 -0.89 14.00 -4.59
N ASN A 533 0.22 13.25 -4.57
CA ASN A 533 1.43 13.60 -5.30
C ASN A 533 1.17 13.71 -6.80
N VAL A 534 0.34 12.81 -7.35
CA VAL A 534 -0.02 12.86 -8.78
C VAL A 534 -1.08 13.93 -9.06
N LEU A 535 -2.19 13.96 -8.30
CA LEU A 535 -3.36 14.77 -8.63
C LEU A 535 -3.21 16.24 -8.23
N GLU A 536 -2.60 16.49 -7.08
CA GLU A 536 -2.48 17.86 -6.53
C GLU A 536 -1.14 18.50 -6.91
N TYR A 537 -0.04 17.74 -6.85
CA TYR A 537 1.30 18.27 -7.07
C TYR A 537 1.87 18.00 -8.46
N GLY A 538 1.16 17.21 -9.30
CA GLY A 538 1.54 16.96 -10.69
C GLY A 538 2.81 16.12 -10.86
N MET A 539 3.16 15.31 -9.87
CA MET A 539 4.31 14.41 -9.93
C MET A 539 4.06 13.28 -10.94
N ASP A 540 5.11 12.85 -11.63
CA ASP A 540 5.11 11.61 -12.42
C ASP A 540 5.03 10.37 -11.51
N ALA A 541 4.85 9.19 -12.10
CA ALA A 541 4.71 7.96 -11.34
C ALA A 541 5.94 7.67 -10.46
N GLY A 542 7.15 7.91 -10.96
CA GLY A 542 8.41 7.67 -10.25
C GLY A 542 8.58 8.61 -9.06
N GLN A 543 8.34 9.90 -9.27
CA GLN A 543 8.36 10.91 -8.21
C GLN A 543 7.33 10.59 -7.12
N ALA A 544 6.09 10.27 -7.54
CA ALA A 544 4.98 10.05 -6.63
C ALA A 544 5.19 8.87 -5.67
N VAL A 545 5.72 7.73 -6.16
CA VAL A 545 5.99 6.55 -5.33
C VAL A 545 7.27 6.68 -4.50
N SER A 546 8.25 7.48 -4.96
CA SER A 546 9.54 7.68 -4.27
C SER A 546 9.48 8.72 -3.17
N ALA A 547 8.52 9.64 -3.22
CA ALA A 547 8.37 10.74 -2.28
C ALA A 547 8.35 10.25 -0.83
N PRO A 548 9.02 10.95 0.10
CA PRO A 548 8.97 10.60 1.53
C PRO A 548 7.56 10.74 2.08
N ARG A 549 7.28 9.96 3.13
CA ARG A 549 5.93 9.78 3.67
C ARG A 549 5.84 10.13 5.13
N ILE A 550 4.61 10.48 5.53
CA ILE A 550 4.19 10.59 6.91
C ILE A 550 3.05 9.61 7.18
N HIS A 551 2.88 9.23 8.45
CA HIS A 551 1.77 8.36 8.87
C HIS A 551 1.28 8.73 10.27
N HIS A 552 -0.03 8.72 10.45
CA HIS A 552 -0.70 8.77 11.75
C HIS A 552 -1.91 7.83 11.71
N GLN A 553 -2.13 7.06 12.79
CA GLN A 553 -3.20 6.08 12.85
C GLN A 553 -4.07 6.19 14.12
N TRP A 554 -4.24 7.42 14.63
CA TRP A 554 -4.95 7.74 15.87
C TRP A 554 -4.19 7.22 17.11
N LEU A 555 -4.04 5.91 17.28
CA LEU A 555 -3.25 5.30 18.35
C LEU A 555 -2.18 4.36 17.73
N PRO A 556 -0.94 4.41 18.23
CA PRO A 556 -0.41 5.34 19.24
C PRO A 556 -0.45 6.80 18.75
N ASP A 557 -0.57 7.78 19.69
CA ASP A 557 -0.64 9.21 19.37
C ASP A 557 0.74 9.75 18.99
N GLN A 558 1.16 9.44 17.79
CA GLN A 558 2.45 9.85 17.23
C GLN A 558 2.39 9.91 15.70
N VAL A 559 3.18 10.78 15.12
CA VAL A 559 3.37 10.92 13.66
C VAL A 559 4.66 10.21 13.28
N SER A 560 4.57 9.15 12.49
CA SER A 560 5.75 8.52 11.89
C SER A 560 6.20 9.33 10.68
N VAL A 561 7.50 9.59 10.57
CA VAL A 561 8.14 10.23 9.42
C VAL A 561 9.33 9.40 8.96
N GLU A 562 9.62 9.42 7.67
CA GLU A 562 10.83 8.76 7.15
C GLU A 562 12.08 9.60 7.45
N PRO A 563 13.25 8.98 7.70
CA PRO A 563 14.50 9.69 7.87
C PRO A 563 14.78 10.59 6.65
N PHE A 564 15.16 11.83 6.91
CA PHE A 564 15.39 12.87 5.89
C PHE A 564 14.16 13.22 5.03
N GLY A 565 12.97 12.72 5.41
CA GLY A 565 11.73 12.93 4.65
C GLY A 565 11.14 14.33 4.79
N LEU A 566 11.42 15.01 5.90
CA LEU A 566 11.01 16.40 6.16
C LEU A 566 12.22 17.24 6.55
N ASP A 567 12.22 18.50 6.16
CA ASP A 567 13.23 19.44 6.60
C ASP A 567 13.08 19.80 8.09
N VAL A 568 14.17 20.30 8.67
CA VAL A 568 14.25 20.60 10.11
C VAL A 568 13.22 21.67 10.54
N ALA A 569 12.97 22.67 9.68
CA ALA A 569 12.03 23.75 10.00
C ALA A 569 10.58 23.23 10.02
N THR A 570 10.21 22.37 9.05
CA THR A 570 8.92 21.68 9.00
C THR A 570 8.71 20.80 10.25
N ILE A 571 9.71 20.01 10.64
CA ILE A 571 9.64 19.19 11.86
C ILE A 571 9.47 20.07 13.10
N ALA A 572 10.24 21.16 13.20
CA ALA A 572 10.15 22.09 14.33
C ALA A 572 8.76 22.74 14.43
N GLU A 573 8.18 23.14 13.30
CA GLU A 573 6.86 23.74 13.27
C GLU A 573 5.75 22.72 13.63
N LEU A 574 5.81 21.49 13.15
CA LEU A 574 4.87 20.45 13.54
C LEU A 574 4.95 20.14 15.05
N ARG A 575 6.17 20.06 15.61
CA ARG A 575 6.38 19.89 17.06
C ARG A 575 5.87 21.08 17.85
N ARG A 576 6.06 22.31 17.37
CA ARG A 576 5.52 23.52 17.99
C ARG A 576 3.99 23.49 18.07
N ARG A 577 3.31 22.92 17.07
CA ARG A 577 1.86 22.71 17.10
C ARG A 577 1.43 21.59 18.05
N GLY A 578 2.35 20.78 18.56
CA GLY A 578 2.09 19.72 19.53
C GLY A 578 2.12 18.31 18.95
N HIS A 579 2.50 18.11 17.68
CA HIS A 579 2.69 16.78 17.15
C HIS A 579 3.91 16.08 17.74
N LYS A 580 3.73 14.83 18.16
CA LYS A 580 4.83 13.95 18.55
C LYS A 580 5.39 13.29 17.29
N ILE A 581 6.56 13.75 16.82
CA ILE A 581 7.22 13.25 15.60
C ILE A 581 8.22 12.17 15.97
N GLU A 582 8.05 10.99 15.38
CA GLU A 582 8.93 9.82 15.53
C GLU A 582 9.49 9.41 14.17
N GLU A 583 10.82 9.32 14.05
CA GLU A 583 11.44 8.76 12.85
C GLU A 583 11.30 7.24 12.83
N ARG A 584 10.95 6.72 11.66
CA ARG A 584 10.74 5.30 11.42
C ARG A 584 11.43 4.88 10.13
N SER A 585 11.95 3.65 10.06
CA SER A 585 12.45 3.07 8.81
C SER A 585 11.43 3.23 7.68
N PRO A 586 11.87 3.51 6.43
CA PRO A 586 10.99 3.66 5.29
C PRO A 586 10.01 2.49 5.14
N TRP A 587 8.77 2.78 4.78
CA TRP A 587 7.68 1.79 4.70
C TRP A 587 6.89 1.91 3.39
N GLY A 588 6.03 0.91 3.16
CA GLY A 588 5.29 0.75 1.93
C GLY A 588 6.16 0.15 0.82
N ASN A 589 5.56 -0.10 -0.29
CA ASN A 589 6.15 -0.56 -1.54
C ASN A 589 5.09 -0.33 -2.61
N ALA A 590 4.78 0.96 -2.85
CA ALA A 590 3.71 1.34 -3.75
C ALA A 590 4.04 0.95 -5.20
N ASN A 591 3.05 0.42 -5.89
CA ASN A 591 3.15 0.11 -7.32
C ASN A 591 2.07 0.90 -8.06
N ALA A 592 2.47 1.79 -8.96
CA ALA A 592 1.57 2.72 -9.63
C ALA A 592 1.76 2.72 -11.14
N ILE A 593 0.65 2.91 -11.85
CA ILE A 593 0.64 3.27 -13.27
C ILE A 593 -0.14 4.57 -13.39
N VAL A 594 0.48 5.58 -14.00
CA VAL A 594 -0.10 6.90 -14.28
C VAL A 594 -0.26 7.05 -15.79
N VAL A 595 -1.39 7.55 -16.25
CA VAL A 595 -1.60 7.88 -17.66
C VAL A 595 -1.25 9.34 -17.87
N THR A 596 -0.31 9.60 -18.78
CA THR A 596 0.11 10.96 -19.12
C THR A 596 -0.88 11.65 -20.07
N PRO A 597 -0.86 12.99 -20.17
CA PRO A 597 -1.73 13.71 -21.10
C PRO A 597 -1.54 13.32 -22.57
N ASP A 598 -0.35 12.88 -22.97
CA ASP A 598 -0.03 12.37 -24.31
C ASP A 598 -0.36 10.86 -24.47
N GLY A 599 -1.01 10.25 -23.47
CA GLY A 599 -1.56 8.91 -23.53
C GLY A 599 -0.58 7.77 -23.24
N PHE A 600 0.66 8.07 -22.81
CA PHE A 600 1.59 7.04 -22.35
C PHE A 600 1.19 6.52 -20.96
N LEU A 601 1.57 5.29 -20.71
CA LEU A 601 1.55 4.67 -19.39
C LEU A 601 2.92 4.88 -18.74
N GLU A 602 2.95 5.52 -17.59
CA GLU A 602 4.13 5.62 -16.73
C GLU A 602 3.99 4.64 -15.57
N GLY A 603 4.81 3.59 -15.58
CA GLY A 603 4.87 2.59 -14.52
C GLY A 603 6.02 2.85 -13.58
N ALA A 604 5.77 2.79 -12.27
CA ALA A 604 6.80 2.90 -11.26
C ALA A 604 6.53 1.98 -10.07
N ALA A 605 7.57 1.27 -9.64
CA ALA A 605 7.64 0.55 -8.38
C ALA A 605 8.44 1.37 -7.37
N ASP A 606 8.02 1.30 -6.13
CA ASP A 606 8.63 2.03 -5.02
C ASP A 606 10.07 1.57 -4.76
N PRO A 607 11.04 2.49 -4.67
CA PRO A 607 12.44 2.14 -4.40
C PRO A 607 12.70 1.56 -3.00
N ARG A 608 11.69 1.59 -2.11
CA ARG A 608 11.76 0.89 -0.80
C ARG A 608 11.61 -0.61 -0.94
N GLY A 609 11.11 -1.08 -2.09
CA GLY A 609 10.98 -2.49 -2.46
C GLY A 609 12.00 -2.93 -3.51
N GLU A 610 11.75 -4.10 -4.08
CA GLU A 610 12.52 -4.70 -5.18
C GLU A 610 11.70 -4.78 -6.47
N GLY A 611 10.54 -4.11 -6.48
CA GLY A 611 9.62 -4.10 -7.59
C GLY A 611 10.20 -3.44 -8.85
N ALA A 612 9.63 -3.79 -9.98
CA ALA A 612 9.95 -3.15 -11.25
C ALA A 612 8.71 -3.07 -12.15
N PRO A 613 8.57 -1.99 -12.93
CA PRO A 613 7.64 -1.93 -14.03
C PRO A 613 8.14 -2.76 -15.21
N SER A 614 7.23 -3.36 -15.97
CA SER A 614 7.50 -3.97 -17.26
C SER A 614 6.41 -3.54 -18.26
N GLY A 615 6.79 -3.14 -19.48
CA GLY A 615 5.87 -2.62 -20.48
C GLY A 615 6.35 -2.85 -21.92
N TYR A 616 5.52 -2.50 -22.91
CA TYR A 616 5.84 -2.63 -24.34
C TYR A 616 5.04 -1.64 -25.19
#